data_f4dcf1c5041213e7c5c58cf8c674e882
#
_entry.id   f4dcf1c5041213e7c5c58cf8c674e882
#
_cell.length_a   1.000
_cell.length_b   1.000
_cell.length_c   1.000
_cell.angle_alpha   90.00
_cell.angle_beta   90.00
_cell.angle_gamma   90.00
#
_symmetry.space_group_name_H-M   'P 1'
#
loop_
_entity.id
_entity.type
_entity.pdbx_description
1 polymer ?
#
loop_
_entity_poly.entity_id
_entity_poly.type
_entity_poly.pdbx_seq_one_letter_code
_entity_poly.pdbx_strand_id
1 'polypeptide(L)'
;MNLFLSRRVWFAAAALCLPVAGQVLKVESIANPSAIGSLQASWSTARDGSPLLSWIETQKDESYTLKYAIRRGTQWSEPRTIAAHRQFFRQPAELPEVISLSDGTLLAHWVESPSEGSEAEFSYVAASHDGLRWTAPVIIHKDRSMVQHGLASIAASGDREASILWLEALQGEDGPVSLKRTVVNAEGKVVKEEALDSDVCACCPTSVVKTARGLLVAYRDRTTQDIRDIAVLRLENGRWSASKNVNPDKWKLNACPTNAAAAAAQGERVAIAWFTGAQNSPRDQIVFSSDAGATFTKPVVVSTGHSFGYTSIALDAQGNALVSWLEQGGAAGARILIRQVSPAGVAGPVIQVAEGSRRSLGYPRILQSGNETWIAWTSSATAAKVQTARLVK
;
A
#
# COMPACT_ATOMS: atom_id res chain seq x y z
N MET A 1 -3.27 63.55 53.73
CA MET A 1 -4.01 62.97 52.61
C MET A 1 -3.03 62.11 51.81
N ASN A 2 -2.87 60.85 52.22
CA ASN A 2 -1.84 59.96 51.71
C ASN A 2 -2.44 59.00 50.65
N LEU A 3 -2.02 59.12 49.41
CA LEU A 3 -2.31 58.16 48.35
C LEU A 3 -1.33 56.97 48.40
N PHE A 4 -1.85 55.80 48.70
CA PHE A 4 -1.13 54.51 48.50
C PHE A 4 -1.32 54.05 47.06
N LEU A 5 -0.24 54.01 46.27
CA LEU A 5 -0.17 53.33 44.99
C LEU A 5 0.25 51.87 45.21
N SER A 6 -0.67 50.93 45.01
CA SER A 6 -0.36 49.49 44.99
C SER A 6 0.17 49.07 43.61
N ARG A 7 1.45 48.67 43.53
CA ARG A 7 2.07 48.04 42.39
C ARG A 7 1.60 46.56 42.35
N ARG A 8 0.82 46.19 41.34
CA ARG A 8 0.58 44.78 41.02
C ARG A 8 1.77 44.22 40.22
N VAL A 9 2.48 43.25 40.80
CA VAL A 9 3.53 42.47 40.12
C VAL A 9 2.82 41.32 39.41
N TRP A 10 2.91 41.28 38.06
CA TRP A 10 2.47 40.16 37.26
C TRP A 10 3.61 39.15 37.17
N PHE A 11 3.47 37.96 37.73
CA PHE A 11 4.35 36.84 37.48
C PHE A 11 3.89 36.17 36.16
N ALA A 12 4.70 36.31 35.11
CA ALA A 12 4.54 35.52 33.89
C ALA A 12 5.11 34.14 34.18
N ALA A 13 4.24 33.14 34.30
CA ALA A 13 4.65 31.73 34.32
C ALA A 13 5.09 31.33 32.91
N ALA A 14 6.38 31.26 32.66
CA ALA A 14 6.90 30.61 31.45
C ALA A 14 6.70 29.11 31.56
N ALA A 15 5.75 28.56 30.80
CA ALA A 15 5.59 27.13 30.65
C ALA A 15 6.80 26.61 29.84
N LEU A 16 7.75 25.97 30.51
CA LEU A 16 8.78 25.19 29.85
C LEU A 16 8.12 23.98 29.17
N CYS A 17 7.90 24.05 27.84
CA CYS A 17 7.68 22.87 27.03
C CYS A 17 8.98 22.06 26.99
N LEU A 18 9.10 21.08 27.87
CA LEU A 18 10.12 20.04 27.73
C LEU A 18 9.86 19.28 26.44
N PRO A 19 10.85 19.08 25.57
CA PRO A 19 10.69 18.20 24.43
C PRO A 19 10.37 16.79 24.96
N VAL A 20 9.21 16.27 24.63
CA VAL A 20 8.91 14.85 24.83
C VAL A 20 9.93 14.09 23.98
N ALA A 21 10.91 13.47 24.64
CA ALA A 21 11.85 12.59 23.98
C ALA A 21 11.00 11.49 23.30
N GLY A 22 10.85 11.57 21.98
CA GLY A 22 10.11 10.60 21.20
C GLY A 22 10.69 9.21 21.47
N GLN A 23 9.86 8.27 21.94
CA GLN A 23 10.28 6.90 22.13
C GLN A 23 10.82 6.36 20.81
N VAL A 24 12.05 5.88 20.81
CA VAL A 24 12.67 5.28 19.61
C VAL A 24 12.02 3.94 19.36
N LEU A 25 11.30 3.82 18.24
CA LEU A 25 10.73 2.56 17.79
C LEU A 25 11.87 1.56 17.53
N LYS A 26 11.65 0.31 17.94
CA LYS A 26 12.57 -0.82 17.70
C LYS A 26 11.91 -1.81 16.75
N VAL A 27 12.73 -2.48 15.94
CA VAL A 27 12.30 -3.56 15.04
C VAL A 27 12.47 -4.88 15.76
N GLU A 28 11.39 -5.59 15.96
CA GLU A 28 11.36 -6.94 16.53
C GLU A 28 10.99 -7.93 15.43
N SER A 29 11.93 -8.81 15.04
CA SER A 29 11.66 -9.87 14.07
C SER A 29 10.64 -10.86 14.64
N ILE A 30 9.65 -11.19 13.87
CA ILE A 30 8.58 -12.12 14.24
C ILE A 30 8.59 -13.29 13.25
N ALA A 31 8.68 -14.50 13.76
CA ALA A 31 8.52 -15.69 12.93
C ALA A 31 7.11 -15.73 12.33
N ASN A 32 7.02 -16.08 11.06
CA ASN A 32 5.76 -16.25 10.33
C ASN A 32 5.67 -17.67 9.74
N PRO A 33 4.47 -18.16 9.36
CA PRO A 33 4.27 -19.53 8.95
C PRO A 33 4.59 -19.80 7.47
N SER A 34 5.15 -18.84 6.74
CA SER A 34 5.54 -19.05 5.34
C SER A 34 6.75 -19.96 5.23
N ALA A 35 6.78 -20.82 4.22
CA ALA A 35 7.91 -21.69 3.93
C ALA A 35 9.01 -20.97 3.12
N ILE A 36 10.15 -21.64 2.97
CA ILE A 36 11.17 -21.26 1.97
C ILE A 36 10.53 -21.33 0.58
N GLY A 37 10.83 -20.39 -0.29
CA GLY A 37 10.18 -20.22 -1.60
C GLY A 37 8.97 -19.27 -1.56
N SER A 38 8.69 -18.62 -0.41
CA SER A 38 7.62 -17.64 -0.29
C SER A 38 8.05 -16.23 -0.74
N LEU A 39 7.11 -15.51 -1.36
CA LEU A 39 7.33 -14.19 -1.94
C LEU A 39 6.02 -13.36 -2.00
N GLN A 40 6.10 -12.11 -2.40
CA GLN A 40 4.98 -11.21 -2.64
C GLN A 40 4.02 -11.12 -1.44
N ALA A 41 4.57 -10.81 -0.27
CA ALA A 41 3.79 -10.65 0.95
C ALA A 41 2.90 -9.40 0.91
N SER A 42 1.66 -9.54 1.35
CA SER A 42 0.75 -8.42 1.56
C SER A 42 0.06 -8.52 2.93
N TRP A 43 -0.31 -7.36 3.47
CA TRP A 43 -1.01 -7.25 4.74
C TRP A 43 -2.43 -6.73 4.57
N SER A 44 -3.31 -7.26 5.38
CA SER A 44 -4.62 -6.69 5.67
C SER A 44 -5.04 -6.99 7.10
N THR A 45 -6.29 -6.67 7.46
CA THR A 45 -6.87 -7.04 8.74
C THR A 45 -8.02 -8.02 8.55
N ALA A 46 -8.10 -9.04 9.39
CA ALA A 46 -9.29 -9.86 9.55
C ALA A 46 -10.41 -9.02 10.18
N ARG A 47 -11.65 -9.53 10.17
CA ARG A 47 -12.83 -8.86 10.73
C ARG A 47 -12.65 -8.40 12.19
N ASP A 48 -11.92 -9.18 13.00
CA ASP A 48 -11.61 -8.89 14.40
C ASP A 48 -10.46 -7.90 14.58
N GLY A 49 -9.95 -7.31 13.50
CA GLY A 49 -8.79 -6.41 13.50
C GLY A 49 -7.43 -7.12 13.55
N SER A 50 -7.40 -8.44 13.65
CA SER A 50 -6.15 -9.22 13.68
C SER A 50 -5.36 -9.08 12.37
N PRO A 51 -4.02 -9.01 12.42
CA PRO A 51 -3.20 -9.00 11.20
C PRO A 51 -3.41 -10.26 10.36
N LEU A 52 -3.66 -10.07 9.07
CA LEU A 52 -3.76 -11.12 8.06
C LEU A 52 -2.62 -10.93 7.07
N LEU A 53 -1.76 -11.94 6.96
CA LEU A 53 -0.65 -12.00 6.01
C LEU A 53 -1.04 -12.92 4.86
N SER A 54 -0.90 -12.48 3.62
CA SER A 54 -1.00 -13.31 2.43
C SER A 54 0.34 -13.36 1.69
N TRP A 55 0.61 -14.46 0.99
CA TRP A 55 1.84 -14.66 0.23
C TRP A 55 1.68 -15.73 -0.84
N ILE A 56 2.52 -15.68 -1.86
CA ILE A 56 2.71 -16.78 -2.82
C ILE A 56 3.83 -17.68 -2.32
N GLU A 57 3.69 -18.99 -2.51
CA GLU A 57 4.66 -20.00 -2.10
C GLU A 57 4.92 -20.97 -3.23
N THR A 58 6.19 -21.15 -3.58
CA THR A 58 6.64 -22.15 -4.56
C THR A 58 6.52 -23.54 -3.95
N GLN A 59 5.90 -24.45 -4.68
CA GLN A 59 5.75 -25.85 -4.29
C GLN A 59 6.93 -26.70 -4.80
N LYS A 60 7.01 -27.96 -4.38
CA LYS A 60 8.09 -28.87 -4.79
C LYS A 60 8.07 -29.24 -6.27
N ASP A 61 6.89 -29.16 -6.89
CA ASP A 61 6.66 -29.37 -8.33
C ASP A 61 6.82 -28.08 -9.16
N GLU A 62 7.43 -27.03 -8.57
CA GLU A 62 7.63 -25.71 -9.16
C GLU A 62 6.33 -24.92 -9.42
N SER A 63 5.17 -25.47 -9.10
CA SER A 63 3.91 -24.72 -9.13
C SER A 63 3.83 -23.71 -7.97
N TYR A 64 2.85 -22.83 -8.04
CA TYR A 64 2.66 -21.76 -7.06
C TYR A 64 1.31 -21.89 -6.35
N THR A 65 1.31 -21.51 -5.08
CA THR A 65 0.12 -21.52 -4.23
C THR A 65 0.01 -20.18 -3.51
N LEU A 66 -1.15 -19.53 -3.63
CA LEU A 66 -1.51 -18.37 -2.81
C LEU A 66 -2.04 -18.85 -1.48
N LYS A 67 -1.44 -18.37 -0.40
CA LYS A 67 -1.75 -18.71 0.99
C LYS A 67 -2.00 -17.48 1.83
N TYR A 68 -2.65 -17.68 2.98
CA TYR A 68 -2.73 -16.67 4.03
C TYR A 68 -2.72 -17.30 5.42
N ALA A 69 -2.41 -16.48 6.42
CA ALA A 69 -2.53 -16.82 7.85
C ALA A 69 -2.94 -15.57 8.63
N ILE A 70 -3.64 -15.78 9.76
CA ILE A 70 -4.08 -14.71 10.65
C ILE A 70 -3.32 -14.85 11.98
N ARG A 71 -2.80 -13.71 12.48
CA ARG A 71 -2.13 -13.67 13.78
C ARG A 71 -3.09 -13.17 14.86
N ARG A 72 -3.35 -14.03 15.88
CA ARG A 72 -4.15 -13.66 17.05
C ARG A 72 -3.29 -13.72 18.31
N GLY A 73 -3.15 -12.59 18.98
CA GLY A 73 -2.20 -12.47 20.08
C GLY A 73 -0.77 -12.78 19.60
N THR A 74 -0.13 -13.80 20.19
CA THR A 74 1.24 -14.20 19.81
C THR A 74 1.30 -15.35 18.82
N GLN A 75 0.15 -15.92 18.42
CA GLN A 75 0.09 -17.13 17.60
C GLN A 75 -0.44 -16.86 16.20
N TRP A 76 0.13 -17.56 15.22
CA TRP A 76 -0.37 -17.65 13.86
C TRP A 76 -1.35 -18.81 13.74
N SER A 77 -2.39 -18.62 12.92
CA SER A 77 -3.16 -19.76 12.41
C SER A 77 -2.27 -20.62 11.51
N GLU A 78 -2.66 -21.88 11.29
CA GLU A 78 -2.10 -22.66 10.19
C GLU A 78 -2.29 -21.92 8.85
N PRO A 79 -1.32 -22.00 7.92
CA PRO A 79 -1.45 -21.46 6.58
C PRO A 79 -2.63 -22.09 5.84
N ARG A 80 -3.46 -21.26 5.25
CA ARG A 80 -4.63 -21.70 4.47
C ARG A 80 -4.42 -21.39 3.00
N THR A 81 -4.74 -22.35 2.15
CA THR A 81 -4.66 -22.21 0.71
C THR A 81 -5.87 -21.45 0.16
N ILE A 82 -5.60 -20.47 -0.68
CA ILE A 82 -6.62 -19.70 -1.43
C ILE A 82 -6.74 -20.29 -2.83
N ALA A 83 -5.62 -20.39 -3.54
CA ALA A 83 -5.54 -20.92 -4.89
C ALA A 83 -4.20 -21.67 -5.07
N ALA A 84 -4.23 -22.82 -5.73
CA ALA A 84 -3.06 -23.67 -5.95
C ALA A 84 -2.91 -24.05 -7.42
N HIS A 85 -1.69 -24.41 -7.83
CA HIS A 85 -1.35 -24.82 -9.19
C HIS A 85 -1.76 -23.81 -10.26
N ARG A 86 -1.52 -22.49 -9.96
CA ARG A 86 -1.87 -21.38 -10.84
C ARG A 86 -0.62 -20.70 -11.39
N GLN A 87 -0.76 -20.02 -12.52
CA GLN A 87 0.30 -19.25 -13.19
C GLN A 87 0.34 -17.80 -12.65
N PHE A 88 0.60 -17.64 -11.35
CA PHE A 88 0.67 -16.31 -10.73
C PHE A 88 1.69 -15.42 -11.43
N PHE A 89 1.30 -14.17 -11.71
CA PHE A 89 2.20 -13.16 -12.25
C PHE A 89 3.13 -12.67 -11.14
N ARG A 90 4.43 -12.93 -11.28
CA ARG A 90 5.42 -12.75 -10.21
C ARG A 90 6.28 -11.51 -10.39
N GLN A 91 5.66 -10.37 -10.64
CA GLN A 91 6.34 -9.09 -10.66
C GLN A 91 6.38 -8.51 -9.22
N PRO A 92 7.50 -7.90 -8.76
CA PRO A 92 7.58 -7.36 -7.40
C PRO A 92 6.50 -6.33 -7.04
N ALA A 93 5.98 -5.61 -8.03
CA ALA A 93 4.95 -4.59 -7.85
C ALA A 93 3.50 -5.15 -7.87
N GLU A 94 3.32 -6.40 -8.32
CA GLU A 94 2.02 -7.07 -8.39
C GLU A 94 1.85 -7.96 -7.15
N LEU A 95 1.10 -7.49 -6.17
CA LEU A 95 0.94 -8.20 -4.91
C LEU A 95 -0.46 -8.80 -4.80
N PRO A 96 -0.59 -10.09 -4.45
CA PRO A 96 -1.89 -10.66 -4.12
C PRO A 96 -2.40 -10.05 -2.82
N GLU A 97 -3.66 -9.67 -2.79
CA GLU A 97 -4.27 -9.05 -1.63
C GLU A 97 -5.49 -9.84 -1.14
N VAL A 98 -5.62 -9.97 0.17
CA VAL A 98 -6.79 -10.58 0.82
C VAL A 98 -7.39 -9.56 1.75
N ILE A 99 -8.67 -9.28 1.62
CA ILE A 99 -9.39 -8.36 2.51
C ILE A 99 -10.56 -9.06 3.21
N SER A 100 -10.98 -8.55 4.35
CA SER A 100 -12.20 -8.98 5.03
C SER A 100 -13.30 -7.93 4.85
N LEU A 101 -14.47 -8.38 4.42
CA LEU A 101 -15.69 -7.57 4.41
C LEU A 101 -16.29 -7.49 5.83
N SER A 102 -17.28 -6.60 6.02
CA SER A 102 -17.89 -6.38 7.32
C SER A 102 -18.66 -7.59 7.87
N ASP A 103 -19.16 -8.48 7.00
CA ASP A 103 -19.79 -9.75 7.39
C ASP A 103 -18.78 -10.86 7.73
N GLY A 104 -17.48 -10.62 7.51
CA GLY A 104 -16.38 -11.58 7.73
C GLY A 104 -16.02 -12.39 6.49
N THR A 105 -16.72 -12.20 5.36
CA THR A 105 -16.32 -12.79 4.08
C THR A 105 -14.94 -12.30 3.69
N LEU A 106 -14.08 -13.22 3.28
CA LEU A 106 -12.77 -12.89 2.71
C LEU A 106 -12.89 -12.81 1.19
N LEU A 107 -12.30 -11.77 0.61
CA LEU A 107 -12.07 -11.64 -0.82
C LEU A 107 -10.56 -11.66 -1.06
N ALA A 108 -10.13 -12.53 -1.97
CA ALA A 108 -8.74 -12.60 -2.42
C ALA A 108 -8.65 -12.15 -3.88
N HIS A 109 -7.74 -11.25 -4.16
CA HIS A 109 -7.39 -10.77 -5.50
C HIS A 109 -5.95 -11.16 -5.83
N TRP A 110 -5.70 -11.55 -7.07
CA TRP A 110 -4.36 -11.82 -7.60
C TRP A 110 -4.35 -11.70 -9.14
N VAL A 111 -3.15 -11.70 -9.70
CA VAL A 111 -2.94 -11.66 -11.14
C VAL A 111 -2.25 -12.93 -11.62
N GLU A 112 -2.63 -13.40 -12.79
CA GLU A 112 -2.03 -14.58 -13.45
C GLU A 112 -1.62 -14.23 -14.87
N SER A 113 -0.57 -14.91 -15.35
CA SER A 113 -0.29 -15.00 -16.78
C SER A 113 -1.25 -16.01 -17.41
N PRO A 114 -1.95 -15.67 -18.49
CA PRO A 114 -2.92 -16.58 -19.12
C PRO A 114 -2.28 -17.82 -19.75
N SER A 115 -0.98 -17.79 -20.03
CA SER A 115 -0.19 -18.93 -20.48
C SER A 115 1.27 -18.78 -20.06
N GLU A 116 2.02 -19.88 -20.01
CA GLU A 116 3.46 -19.86 -19.73
C GLU A 116 4.21 -18.97 -20.74
N GLY A 117 5.08 -18.09 -20.23
CA GLY A 117 5.85 -17.14 -21.04
C GLY A 117 5.07 -15.95 -21.58
N SER A 118 3.77 -15.84 -21.27
CA SER A 118 3.00 -14.65 -21.61
C SER A 118 3.31 -13.49 -20.67
N GLU A 119 3.46 -12.29 -21.23
CA GLU A 119 3.54 -11.04 -20.48
C GLU A 119 2.16 -10.40 -20.24
N ALA A 120 1.12 -10.97 -20.81
CA ALA A 120 -0.26 -10.58 -20.51
C ALA A 120 -0.61 -10.88 -19.05
N GLU A 121 -1.44 -10.05 -18.47
CA GLU A 121 -1.88 -10.13 -17.08
C GLU A 121 -3.39 -10.26 -17.03
N PHE A 122 -3.89 -11.25 -16.31
CA PHE A 122 -5.32 -11.41 -16.06
C PHE A 122 -5.59 -11.36 -14.55
N SER A 123 -6.43 -10.42 -14.15
CA SER A 123 -6.81 -10.23 -12.74
C SER A 123 -7.97 -11.13 -12.33
N TYR A 124 -7.82 -11.80 -11.20
CA TYR A 124 -8.79 -12.75 -10.63
C TYR A 124 -9.25 -12.35 -9.24
N VAL A 125 -10.45 -12.77 -8.89
CA VAL A 125 -11.00 -12.70 -7.53
C VAL A 125 -11.64 -14.02 -7.14
N ALA A 126 -11.53 -14.37 -5.87
CA ALA A 126 -12.30 -15.44 -5.23
C ALA A 126 -12.81 -14.99 -3.86
N ALA A 127 -13.89 -15.59 -3.40
CA ALA A 127 -14.53 -15.31 -2.11
C ALA A 127 -14.52 -16.53 -1.20
N SER A 128 -14.49 -16.31 0.12
CA SER A 128 -14.66 -17.35 1.12
C SER A 128 -15.42 -16.82 2.32
N HIS A 129 -16.49 -17.54 2.72
CA HIS A 129 -17.28 -17.20 3.91
C HIS A 129 -16.74 -17.85 5.20
N ASP A 130 -16.01 -18.94 5.09
CA ASP A 130 -15.46 -19.70 6.23
C ASP A 130 -13.93 -19.63 6.33
N GLY A 131 -13.27 -18.98 5.37
CA GLY A 131 -11.83 -18.90 5.26
C GLY A 131 -11.15 -20.24 4.94
N LEU A 132 -11.90 -21.26 4.55
CA LEU A 132 -11.41 -22.59 4.21
C LEU A 132 -11.74 -22.97 2.77
N ARG A 133 -12.97 -22.74 2.35
CA ARG A 133 -13.47 -23.05 1.00
C ARG A 133 -13.62 -21.74 0.23
N TRP A 134 -13.01 -21.70 -0.94
CA TRP A 134 -13.03 -20.57 -1.84
C TRP A 134 -13.90 -20.84 -3.04
N THR A 135 -14.59 -19.84 -3.53
CA THR A 135 -15.32 -19.93 -4.81
C THR A 135 -14.34 -20.20 -5.95
N ALA A 136 -14.84 -20.71 -7.07
CA ALA A 136 -14.06 -20.73 -8.31
C ALA A 136 -13.60 -19.29 -8.63
N PRO A 137 -12.32 -19.09 -9.00
CA PRO A 137 -11.82 -17.77 -9.36
C PRO A 137 -12.55 -17.18 -10.57
N VAL A 138 -12.85 -15.90 -10.50
CA VAL A 138 -13.51 -15.14 -11.57
C VAL A 138 -12.59 -14.05 -12.07
N ILE A 139 -12.45 -13.91 -13.39
CA ILE A 139 -11.73 -12.79 -14.01
C ILE A 139 -12.57 -11.52 -13.81
N ILE A 140 -11.93 -10.47 -13.30
CA ILE A 140 -12.63 -9.22 -12.90
C ILE A 140 -12.90 -8.25 -14.06
N HIS A 141 -12.30 -8.44 -15.22
CA HIS A 141 -12.39 -7.56 -16.38
C HIS A 141 -13.16 -8.22 -17.53
N LYS A 142 -13.83 -7.41 -18.36
CA LYS A 142 -14.59 -7.89 -19.53
C LYS A 142 -13.71 -8.17 -20.73
N ASP A 143 -12.70 -7.32 -20.94
CA ASP A 143 -11.72 -7.54 -21.98
C ASP A 143 -10.95 -8.85 -21.73
N ARG A 144 -10.70 -9.61 -22.78
CA ARG A 144 -9.97 -10.88 -22.78
C ARG A 144 -8.80 -10.86 -23.76
N SER A 145 -8.46 -9.70 -24.28
CA SER A 145 -7.27 -9.53 -25.11
C SER A 145 -6.00 -9.84 -24.29
N MET A 146 -4.96 -10.27 -24.97
CA MET A 146 -3.69 -10.68 -24.36
C MET A 146 -2.82 -9.46 -24.08
N VAL A 147 -3.30 -8.60 -23.18
CA VAL A 147 -2.63 -7.37 -22.72
C VAL A 147 -2.58 -7.35 -21.20
N GLN A 148 -2.02 -6.29 -20.65
CA GLN A 148 -1.99 -6.06 -19.20
C GLN A 148 -3.40 -5.78 -18.66
N HIS A 149 -3.78 -6.51 -17.60
CA HIS A 149 -4.95 -6.27 -16.75
C HIS A 149 -4.57 -6.50 -15.28
N GLY A 150 -3.67 -5.66 -14.77
CA GLY A 150 -3.04 -5.88 -13.46
C GLY A 150 -2.68 -4.60 -12.71
N LEU A 151 -1.66 -4.67 -11.89
CA LEU A 151 -1.16 -3.62 -10.99
C LEU A 151 -2.27 -3.07 -10.08
N ALA A 152 -3.01 -4.00 -9.51
CA ALA A 152 -4.26 -3.73 -8.84
C ALA A 152 -4.11 -3.46 -7.34
N SER A 153 -5.17 -2.91 -6.78
CA SER A 153 -5.38 -2.78 -5.33
C SER A 153 -6.87 -2.99 -5.01
N ILE A 154 -7.17 -3.50 -3.81
CA ILE A 154 -8.53 -3.83 -3.39
C ILE A 154 -8.87 -3.17 -2.04
N ALA A 155 -10.08 -2.63 -1.92
CA ALA A 155 -10.64 -2.16 -0.65
C ALA A 155 -12.14 -2.44 -0.55
N ALA A 156 -12.62 -2.67 0.67
CA ALA A 156 -14.05 -2.74 0.94
C ALA A 156 -14.72 -1.40 0.58
N SER A 157 -15.75 -1.44 -0.27
CA SER A 157 -16.48 -0.27 -0.75
C SER A 157 -17.93 -0.20 -0.28
N GLY A 158 -18.44 -1.29 0.29
CA GLY A 158 -19.75 -1.44 0.90
C GLY A 158 -19.69 -2.48 2.01
N ASP A 159 -20.83 -2.83 2.58
CA ASP A 159 -20.89 -3.85 3.64
C ASP A 159 -20.55 -5.24 3.11
N ARG A 160 -20.97 -5.53 1.89
CA ARG A 160 -20.77 -6.81 1.21
C ARG A 160 -20.16 -6.65 -0.19
N GLU A 161 -19.42 -5.56 -0.40
CA GLU A 161 -18.80 -5.26 -1.68
C GLU A 161 -17.39 -4.72 -1.50
N ALA A 162 -16.53 -5.00 -2.47
CA ALA A 162 -15.21 -4.42 -2.61
C ALA A 162 -15.03 -3.78 -3.99
N SER A 163 -14.14 -2.80 -4.05
CA SER A 163 -13.65 -2.21 -5.29
C SER A 163 -12.23 -2.65 -5.53
N ILE A 164 -11.96 -3.12 -6.74
CA ILE A 164 -10.63 -3.45 -7.24
C ILE A 164 -10.28 -2.40 -8.29
N LEU A 165 -9.20 -1.67 -8.08
CA LEU A 165 -8.64 -0.70 -9.02
C LEU A 165 -7.50 -1.39 -9.75
N TRP A 166 -7.45 -1.28 -11.06
CA TRP A 166 -6.49 -2.00 -11.89
C TRP A 166 -6.18 -1.24 -13.18
N LEU A 167 -5.11 -1.61 -13.86
CA LEU A 167 -4.65 -0.98 -15.08
C LEU A 167 -4.91 -1.88 -16.28
N GLU A 168 -5.39 -1.29 -17.40
CA GLU A 168 -5.66 -1.96 -18.66
C GLU A 168 -4.89 -1.30 -19.79
N ALA A 169 -4.01 -2.05 -20.45
CA ALA A 169 -3.39 -1.61 -21.68
C ALA A 169 -4.42 -1.63 -22.82
N LEU A 170 -4.61 -0.50 -23.51
CA LEU A 170 -5.67 -0.36 -24.52
C LEU A 170 -5.22 -0.76 -25.93
N GLN A 171 -3.93 -0.68 -26.23
CA GLN A 171 -3.38 -0.90 -27.59
C GLN A 171 -2.03 -1.62 -27.57
N GLY A 172 -1.86 -2.63 -26.68
CA GLY A 172 -0.58 -3.32 -26.48
C GLY A 172 0.40 -2.54 -25.60
N GLU A 173 1.68 -2.93 -25.63
CA GLU A 173 2.69 -2.43 -24.66
C GLU A 173 2.99 -0.93 -24.76
N ASP A 174 2.91 -0.35 -25.95
CA ASP A 174 3.24 1.06 -26.23
C ASP A 174 2.03 1.99 -26.20
N GLY A 175 0.83 1.44 -26.03
CA GLY A 175 -0.43 2.17 -26.05
C GLY A 175 -0.74 2.92 -24.75
N PRO A 176 -1.84 3.71 -24.74
CA PRO A 176 -2.34 4.30 -23.52
C PRO A 176 -2.86 3.21 -22.57
N VAL A 177 -2.72 3.48 -21.28
CA VAL A 177 -3.19 2.58 -20.21
C VAL A 177 -4.29 3.27 -19.44
N SER A 178 -5.42 2.57 -19.28
CA SER A 178 -6.60 3.06 -18.57
C SER A 178 -6.57 2.62 -17.12
N LEU A 179 -6.94 3.51 -16.20
CA LEU A 179 -7.31 3.16 -14.83
C LEU A 179 -8.76 2.69 -14.81
N LYS A 180 -8.98 1.47 -14.36
CA LYS A 180 -10.28 0.82 -14.28
C LYS A 180 -10.67 0.54 -12.83
N ARG A 181 -11.96 0.41 -12.61
CA ARG A 181 -12.55 -0.12 -11.37
C ARG A 181 -13.50 -1.24 -11.66
N THR A 182 -13.38 -2.33 -10.90
CA THR A 182 -14.35 -3.40 -10.82
C THR A 182 -14.93 -3.47 -9.42
N VAL A 183 -16.25 -3.55 -9.30
CA VAL A 183 -16.95 -3.85 -8.04
C VAL A 183 -17.26 -5.33 -8.01
N VAL A 184 -16.90 -5.98 -6.90
CA VAL A 184 -17.18 -7.39 -6.64
C VAL A 184 -17.99 -7.53 -5.35
N ASN A 185 -18.96 -8.45 -5.35
CA ASN A 185 -19.77 -8.73 -4.16
C ASN A 185 -19.14 -9.81 -3.27
N ALA A 186 -19.76 -10.08 -2.12
CA ALA A 186 -19.33 -11.10 -1.16
C ALA A 186 -19.33 -12.53 -1.71
N GLU A 187 -20.02 -12.80 -2.81
CA GLU A 187 -20.01 -14.07 -3.52
C GLU A 187 -18.88 -14.18 -4.56
N GLY A 188 -17.98 -13.15 -4.63
CA GLY A 188 -16.87 -13.09 -5.60
C GLY A 188 -17.32 -12.81 -7.03
N LYS A 189 -18.55 -12.29 -7.24
CA LYS A 189 -19.07 -11.97 -8.57
C LYS A 189 -18.85 -10.52 -8.93
N VAL A 190 -18.50 -10.27 -10.19
CA VAL A 190 -18.39 -8.92 -10.75
C VAL A 190 -19.80 -8.32 -10.86
N VAL A 191 -19.98 -7.16 -10.23
CA VAL A 191 -21.24 -6.38 -10.24
C VAL A 191 -21.17 -5.22 -11.21
N LYS A 192 -20.01 -4.55 -11.28
CA LYS A 192 -19.81 -3.38 -12.11
C LYS A 192 -18.36 -3.29 -12.57
N GLU A 193 -18.15 -2.77 -13.77
CA GLU A 193 -16.84 -2.35 -14.29
C GLU A 193 -16.98 -0.97 -14.91
N GLU A 194 -16.05 -0.08 -14.66
CA GLU A 194 -16.01 1.29 -15.19
C GLU A 194 -14.58 1.79 -15.42
N ALA A 195 -14.40 2.63 -16.41
CA ALA A 195 -13.15 3.36 -16.65
C ALA A 195 -13.17 4.66 -15.85
N LEU A 196 -12.03 5.01 -15.25
CA LEU A 196 -11.88 6.20 -14.41
C LEU A 196 -10.94 7.23 -15.04
N ASP A 197 -9.89 6.76 -15.71
CA ASP A 197 -8.91 7.56 -16.40
C ASP A 197 -8.43 6.81 -17.66
N SER A 198 -8.11 7.50 -18.73
CA SER A 198 -7.80 6.90 -20.03
C SER A 198 -6.32 6.91 -20.41
N ASP A 199 -5.46 7.60 -19.63
CA ASP A 199 -4.02 7.63 -19.88
C ASP A 199 -3.25 7.81 -18.58
N VAL A 200 -2.80 6.70 -18.00
CA VAL A 200 -2.06 6.65 -16.74
C VAL A 200 -0.70 5.96 -16.91
N CYS A 201 0.13 6.00 -15.88
CA CYS A 201 1.42 5.30 -15.89
C CYS A 201 1.23 3.78 -15.92
N ALA A 202 1.69 3.12 -16.98
CA ALA A 202 1.47 1.70 -17.27
C ALA A 202 2.06 0.71 -16.25
N CYS A 203 3.03 1.11 -15.44
CA CYS A 203 3.81 0.18 -14.61
C CYS A 203 3.79 0.51 -13.12
N CYS A 204 2.89 1.36 -12.68
CA CYS A 204 2.81 1.79 -11.29
C CYS A 204 1.51 1.25 -10.65
N PRO A 205 1.60 0.39 -9.62
CA PRO A 205 0.42 -0.11 -8.93
C PRO A 205 -0.50 1.02 -8.45
N THR A 206 -1.78 0.72 -8.40
CA THR A 206 -2.79 1.59 -7.79
C THR A 206 -2.78 1.46 -6.27
N SER A 207 -3.43 2.39 -5.59
CA SER A 207 -3.71 2.29 -4.15
C SER A 207 -5.11 2.80 -3.86
N VAL A 208 -5.96 1.96 -3.28
CA VAL A 208 -7.32 2.34 -2.89
C VAL A 208 -7.50 2.21 -1.40
N VAL A 209 -8.14 3.21 -0.78
CA VAL A 209 -8.48 3.21 0.64
C VAL A 209 -9.91 3.67 0.86
N LYS A 210 -10.55 3.09 1.90
CA LYS A 210 -11.87 3.53 2.36
C LYS A 210 -11.70 4.69 3.33
N THR A 211 -12.41 5.78 3.08
CA THR A 211 -12.53 6.94 3.96
C THR A 211 -13.92 6.99 4.59
N ALA A 212 -14.16 7.92 5.54
CA ALA A 212 -15.50 8.15 6.08
C ALA A 212 -16.50 8.65 5.02
N ARG A 213 -16.04 9.22 3.90
CA ARG A 213 -16.90 9.77 2.83
C ARG A 213 -17.05 8.85 1.64
N GLY A 214 -16.29 7.73 1.57
CA GLY A 214 -16.30 6.79 0.45
C GLY A 214 -14.93 6.24 0.14
N LEU A 215 -14.53 6.22 -1.13
CA LEU A 215 -13.22 5.72 -1.54
C LEU A 215 -12.30 6.87 -1.99
N LEU A 216 -11.02 6.70 -1.72
CA LEU A 216 -9.95 7.47 -2.34
C LEU A 216 -9.04 6.51 -3.10
N VAL A 217 -8.76 6.83 -4.36
CA VAL A 217 -7.82 6.13 -5.23
C VAL A 217 -6.63 7.04 -5.47
N ALA A 218 -5.43 6.55 -5.17
CA ALA A 218 -4.19 7.22 -5.53
C ALA A 218 -3.48 6.41 -6.63
N TYR A 219 -3.00 7.07 -7.66
CA TYR A 219 -2.35 6.45 -8.80
C TYR A 219 -1.32 7.39 -9.40
N ARG A 220 -0.41 6.84 -10.20
CA ARG A 220 0.50 7.66 -10.99
C ARG A 220 -0.15 8.00 -12.31
N ASP A 221 -0.45 9.25 -12.47
CA ASP A 221 -0.98 9.82 -13.71
C ASP A 221 0.10 9.91 -14.81
N ARG A 222 -0.32 10.08 -16.03
CA ARG A 222 0.54 10.37 -17.18
C ARG A 222 -0.10 11.44 -18.05
N THR A 223 0.65 12.49 -18.35
CA THR A 223 0.23 13.48 -19.34
C THR A 223 0.84 13.18 -20.70
N THR A 224 0.31 13.78 -21.76
CA THR A 224 0.88 13.72 -23.12
C THR A 224 2.31 14.25 -23.22
N GLN A 225 2.81 14.92 -22.17
CA GLN A 225 4.19 15.41 -22.07
C GLN A 225 5.08 14.50 -21.21
N ASP A 226 4.60 13.28 -20.88
CA ASP A 226 5.25 12.33 -19.98
C ASP A 226 5.52 12.87 -18.57
N ILE A 227 4.68 13.77 -18.07
CA ILE A 227 4.69 14.14 -16.65
C ILE A 227 3.93 13.05 -15.90
N ARG A 228 4.62 12.46 -14.89
CA ARG A 228 4.13 11.30 -14.13
C ARG A 228 4.00 11.64 -12.65
N ASP A 229 3.12 12.57 -12.34
CA ASP A 229 2.82 12.98 -10.97
C ASP A 229 1.75 12.07 -10.33
N ILE A 230 1.64 12.12 -9.01
CA ILE A 230 0.60 11.36 -8.30
C ILE A 230 -0.71 12.15 -8.32
N ALA A 231 -1.76 11.47 -8.77
CA ALA A 231 -3.13 11.98 -8.78
C ALA A 231 -4.05 11.15 -7.87
N VAL A 232 -5.17 11.75 -7.50
CA VAL A 232 -6.24 11.10 -6.74
C VAL A 232 -7.59 11.30 -7.40
N LEU A 233 -8.43 10.28 -7.24
CA LEU A 233 -9.87 10.30 -7.49
C LEU A 233 -10.60 9.97 -6.20
N ARG A 234 -11.75 10.61 -5.93
CA ARG A 234 -12.58 10.33 -4.77
C ARG A 234 -13.97 9.91 -5.22
N LEU A 235 -14.45 8.80 -4.66
CA LEU A 235 -15.84 8.37 -4.81
C LEU A 235 -16.62 8.80 -3.58
N GLU A 236 -17.50 9.78 -3.71
CA GLU A 236 -18.36 10.28 -2.64
C GLU A 236 -19.81 10.30 -3.11
N ASN A 237 -20.74 9.78 -2.31
CA ASN A 237 -22.16 9.70 -2.66
C ASN A 237 -22.44 9.09 -4.04
N GLY A 238 -21.68 8.06 -4.41
CA GLY A 238 -21.80 7.36 -5.70
C GLY A 238 -21.26 8.11 -6.91
N ARG A 239 -20.56 9.24 -6.73
CA ARG A 239 -19.98 10.05 -7.82
C ARG A 239 -18.47 10.19 -7.68
N TRP A 240 -17.76 10.03 -8.78
CA TRP A 240 -16.34 10.31 -8.86
C TRP A 240 -16.06 11.81 -8.99
N SER A 241 -15.05 12.27 -8.26
CA SER A 241 -14.49 13.62 -8.49
C SER A 241 -13.70 13.65 -9.82
N ALA A 242 -13.38 14.83 -10.29
CA ALA A 242 -12.30 14.97 -11.27
C ALA A 242 -10.97 14.51 -10.66
N SER A 243 -10.06 14.03 -11.52
CA SER A 243 -8.67 13.75 -11.14
C SER A 243 -7.99 15.02 -10.63
N LYS A 244 -7.18 14.88 -9.57
CA LYS A 244 -6.46 15.99 -8.95
C LYS A 244 -5.07 15.55 -8.56
N ASN A 245 -4.03 16.26 -9.04
CA ASN A 245 -2.67 16.04 -8.58
C ASN A 245 -2.56 16.33 -7.07
N VAL A 246 -1.93 15.41 -6.35
CA VAL A 246 -1.66 15.53 -4.91
C VAL A 246 -0.65 16.66 -4.67
N ASN A 247 0.42 16.66 -5.47
CA ASN A 247 1.42 17.70 -5.55
C ASN A 247 2.02 17.71 -6.98
N PRO A 248 2.10 18.86 -7.64
CA PRO A 248 2.66 18.94 -8.98
C PRO A 248 4.19 18.92 -8.94
N ASP A 249 4.79 17.71 -8.79
CA ASP A 249 6.24 17.49 -8.81
C ASP A 249 6.83 17.85 -10.20
N LYS A 250 6.00 17.78 -11.24
CA LYS A 250 6.38 17.95 -12.66
C LYS A 250 7.48 16.95 -13.06
N TRP A 251 7.34 15.72 -12.58
CA TRP A 251 8.31 14.67 -12.89
C TRP A 251 8.15 14.18 -14.32
N LYS A 252 8.93 14.72 -15.21
CA LYS A 252 8.98 14.29 -16.61
C LYS A 252 9.84 13.05 -16.73
N LEU A 253 9.25 11.93 -17.18
CA LEU A 253 9.93 10.65 -17.30
C LEU A 253 9.35 9.85 -18.46
N ASN A 254 10.14 9.65 -19.52
CA ASN A 254 9.81 8.71 -20.60
C ASN A 254 10.39 7.33 -20.31
N ALA A 255 9.93 6.72 -19.22
CA ALA A 255 10.33 5.39 -18.75
C ALA A 255 9.33 4.87 -17.71
N CYS A 256 9.49 3.61 -17.32
CA CYS A 256 8.70 2.95 -16.28
C CYS A 256 9.36 3.07 -14.90
N PRO A 257 8.87 3.91 -13.98
CA PRO A 257 9.45 4.05 -12.65
C PRO A 257 9.13 2.88 -11.73
N THR A 258 8.08 2.10 -12.01
CA THR A 258 7.59 0.98 -11.19
C THR A 258 7.43 1.36 -9.70
N ASN A 259 6.90 2.54 -9.46
CA ASN A 259 6.75 3.13 -8.13
C ASN A 259 5.32 3.63 -7.91
N ALA A 260 4.59 2.91 -7.09
CA ALA A 260 3.23 3.26 -6.68
C ALA A 260 3.18 4.52 -5.81
N ALA A 261 1.99 5.13 -5.73
CA ALA A 261 1.61 5.87 -4.55
C ALA A 261 1.09 4.89 -3.49
N ALA A 262 1.39 5.13 -2.23
CA ALA A 262 0.83 4.40 -1.10
C ALA A 262 -0.11 5.33 -0.34
N ALA A 263 -1.38 4.92 -0.16
CA ALA A 263 -2.38 5.66 0.60
C ALA A 263 -2.76 4.90 1.87
N ALA A 264 -3.04 5.64 2.94
CA ALA A 264 -3.64 5.11 4.16
C ALA A 264 -4.73 6.08 4.64
N ALA A 265 -5.81 5.53 5.19
CA ALA A 265 -6.94 6.32 5.68
C ALA A 265 -7.45 5.84 7.04
N GLN A 266 -7.91 6.78 7.85
CA GLN A 266 -8.59 6.55 9.12
C GLN A 266 -9.70 7.60 9.30
N GLY A 267 -10.92 7.22 9.02
CA GLY A 267 -12.03 8.16 8.96
C GLY A 267 -11.84 9.18 7.83
N GLU A 268 -11.79 10.48 8.15
CA GLU A 268 -11.50 11.54 7.17
C GLU A 268 -10.00 11.83 7.04
N ARG A 269 -9.16 11.31 7.93
CA ARG A 269 -7.71 11.47 7.84
C ARG A 269 -7.17 10.58 6.75
N VAL A 270 -6.39 11.15 5.85
CA VAL A 270 -5.70 10.44 4.76
C VAL A 270 -4.24 10.87 4.76
N ALA A 271 -3.35 9.95 4.49
CA ALA A 271 -1.98 10.25 4.14
C ALA A 271 -1.60 9.51 2.85
N ILE A 272 -0.83 10.19 2.00
CA ILE A 272 -0.32 9.63 0.74
C ILE A 272 1.18 9.82 0.70
N ALA A 273 1.91 8.73 0.53
CA ALA A 273 3.36 8.74 0.36
C ALA A 273 3.73 8.20 -1.03
N TRP A 274 4.74 8.79 -1.65
CA TRP A 274 5.17 8.40 -2.99
C TRP A 274 6.64 8.74 -3.24
N PHE A 275 7.21 8.03 -4.20
CA PHE A 275 8.52 8.32 -4.77
C PHE A 275 8.40 9.33 -5.92
N THR A 276 9.36 10.24 -6.02
CA THR A 276 9.56 11.10 -7.18
C THR A 276 11.05 11.23 -7.50
N GLY A 277 11.38 11.26 -8.79
CA GLY A 277 12.71 11.59 -9.30
C GLY A 277 12.79 12.99 -9.91
N ALA A 278 11.78 13.82 -9.67
CA ALA A 278 11.76 15.18 -10.20
C ALA A 278 13.01 15.98 -9.81
N GLN A 279 13.48 16.82 -10.77
CA GLN A 279 14.67 17.65 -10.58
C GLN A 279 15.96 16.83 -10.35
N ASN A 280 16.04 15.59 -10.84
CA ASN A 280 17.14 14.64 -10.61
C ASN A 280 17.44 14.42 -9.11
N SER A 281 16.41 14.51 -8.26
CA SER A 281 16.48 14.33 -6.82
C SER A 281 15.55 13.21 -6.37
N PRO A 282 15.97 11.93 -6.50
CA PRO A 282 15.17 10.77 -6.09
C PRO A 282 14.86 10.82 -4.59
N ARG A 283 13.57 10.86 -4.24
CA ARG A 283 13.13 10.97 -2.86
C ARG A 283 11.72 10.40 -2.68
N ASP A 284 11.43 9.98 -1.45
CA ASP A 284 10.07 9.74 -1.00
C ASP A 284 9.55 10.94 -0.25
N GLN A 285 8.29 11.25 -0.46
CA GLN A 285 7.61 12.36 0.21
C GLN A 285 6.18 11.96 0.60
N ILE A 286 5.61 12.70 1.53
CA ILE A 286 4.29 12.44 2.10
C ILE A 286 3.48 13.74 2.22
N VAL A 287 2.18 13.63 2.04
CA VAL A 287 1.18 14.66 2.36
C VAL A 287 0.11 14.10 3.27
N PHE A 288 -0.59 14.98 3.96
CA PHE A 288 -1.73 14.66 4.82
C PHE A 288 -2.98 15.41 4.38
N SER A 289 -4.14 14.81 4.67
CA SER A 289 -5.46 15.41 4.50
C SER A 289 -6.30 15.13 5.74
N SER A 290 -7.15 16.08 6.11
CA SER A 290 -8.14 15.93 7.18
C SER A 290 -9.59 15.96 6.66
N ASP A 291 -9.79 15.96 5.35
CA ASP A 291 -11.07 16.11 4.66
C ASP A 291 -11.29 15.03 3.59
N ALA A 292 -10.87 13.79 3.92
CA ALA A 292 -10.98 12.61 3.06
C ALA A 292 -10.31 12.79 1.68
N GLY A 293 -9.18 13.52 1.62
CA GLY A 293 -8.41 13.72 0.40
C GLY A 293 -8.90 14.87 -0.50
N ALA A 294 -9.81 15.73 -0.02
CA ALA A 294 -10.24 16.89 -0.80
C ALA A 294 -9.12 17.94 -0.90
N THR A 295 -8.37 18.13 0.18
CA THR A 295 -7.18 18.99 0.21
C THR A 295 -6.01 18.28 0.90
N PHE A 296 -4.79 18.73 0.58
CA PHE A 296 -3.56 18.15 1.13
C PHE A 296 -2.63 19.23 1.67
N THR A 297 -1.82 18.85 2.66
CA THR A 297 -0.71 19.67 3.15
C THR A 297 0.37 19.82 2.09
N LYS A 298 1.35 20.69 2.35
CA LYS A 298 2.60 20.68 1.56
C LYS A 298 3.35 19.36 1.79
N PRO A 299 4.10 18.85 0.79
CA PRO A 299 4.88 17.64 0.94
C PRO A 299 5.99 17.76 1.98
N VAL A 300 6.19 16.67 2.72
CA VAL A 300 7.33 16.47 3.62
C VAL A 300 8.21 15.38 3.03
N VAL A 301 9.53 15.64 2.90
CA VAL A 301 10.48 14.62 2.45
C VAL A 301 10.70 13.60 3.57
N VAL A 302 10.54 12.32 3.24
CA VAL A 302 10.65 11.19 4.16
C VAL A 302 12.03 10.54 4.08
N SER A 303 12.52 10.27 2.86
CA SER A 303 13.82 9.63 2.62
C SER A 303 14.98 10.53 3.00
N THR A 304 16.13 9.93 3.30
CA THR A 304 17.33 10.63 3.80
C THR A 304 18.53 10.54 2.86
N GLY A 305 18.46 9.65 1.87
CA GLY A 305 19.49 9.42 0.88
C GLY A 305 18.91 9.17 -0.50
N HIS A 306 19.64 8.44 -1.34
CA HIS A 306 19.21 8.08 -2.67
C HIS A 306 18.12 6.98 -2.61
N SER A 307 16.87 7.41 -2.70
CA SER A 307 15.73 6.50 -2.64
C SER A 307 15.56 5.69 -3.93
N PHE A 308 15.11 4.45 -3.76
CA PHE A 308 14.58 3.60 -4.83
C PHE A 308 13.04 3.60 -4.86
N GLY A 309 12.40 4.23 -3.87
CA GLY A 309 10.94 4.18 -3.70
C GLY A 309 10.47 2.91 -3.03
N TYR A 310 9.54 2.20 -3.66
CA TYR A 310 8.82 1.03 -3.09
C TYR A 310 8.14 1.37 -1.77
N THR A 311 7.47 2.51 -1.79
CA THR A 311 6.87 3.15 -0.61
C THR A 311 5.65 2.38 -0.12
N SER A 312 5.53 2.20 1.19
CA SER A 312 4.33 1.72 1.87
C SER A 312 4.02 2.57 3.09
N ILE A 313 2.76 2.65 3.50
CA ILE A 313 2.29 3.56 4.54
C ILE A 313 1.22 2.92 5.43
N ALA A 314 1.22 3.28 6.71
CA ALA A 314 0.12 3.05 7.63
C ALA A 314 -0.08 4.26 8.55
N LEU A 315 -1.31 4.48 9.04
CA LEU A 315 -1.64 5.52 10.01
C LEU A 315 -1.83 4.91 11.40
N ASP A 316 -1.20 5.50 12.42
CA ASP A 316 -1.50 5.17 13.82
C ASP A 316 -2.80 5.85 14.30
N ALA A 317 -3.25 5.52 15.51
CA ALA A 317 -4.49 6.07 16.08
C ALA A 317 -4.46 7.60 16.24
N GLN A 318 -3.30 8.21 16.32
CA GLN A 318 -3.09 9.66 16.41
C GLN A 318 -3.09 10.32 15.04
N GLY A 319 -3.06 9.53 13.95
CA GLY A 319 -2.97 10.00 12.57
C GLY A 319 -1.55 10.28 12.11
N ASN A 320 -0.51 9.86 12.88
CA ASN A 320 0.85 9.88 12.38
C ASN A 320 1.01 8.77 11.34
N ALA A 321 1.76 9.07 10.29
CA ALA A 321 2.09 8.10 9.26
C ALA A 321 3.40 7.39 9.58
N LEU A 322 3.41 6.05 9.49
CA LEU A 322 4.63 5.29 9.36
C LEU A 322 4.83 4.99 7.88
N VAL A 323 5.97 5.41 7.36
CA VAL A 323 6.31 5.26 5.93
C VAL A 323 7.55 4.39 5.83
N SER A 324 7.50 3.33 5.01
CA SER A 324 8.69 2.55 4.62
C SER A 324 9.06 2.80 3.18
N TRP A 325 10.36 2.70 2.89
CA TRP A 325 10.91 2.81 1.54
C TRP A 325 12.18 1.99 1.41
N LEU A 326 12.63 1.79 0.18
CA LEU A 326 13.97 1.29 -0.12
C LEU A 326 14.91 2.45 -0.42
N GLU A 327 16.10 2.43 0.18
CA GLU A 327 17.14 3.41 -0.02
C GLU A 327 18.47 2.73 -0.34
N GLN A 328 19.29 3.36 -1.18
CA GLN A 328 20.64 2.90 -1.46
C GLN A 328 21.48 2.94 -0.19
N GLY A 329 22.21 1.88 0.09
CA GLY A 329 23.11 1.79 1.24
C GLY A 329 23.30 0.38 1.76
N GLY A 330 24.12 0.25 2.81
CA GLY A 330 24.53 -1.03 3.34
C GLY A 330 25.53 -1.78 2.46
N ALA A 331 26.06 -2.90 2.96
CA ALA A 331 27.02 -3.71 2.24
C ALA A 331 26.39 -4.45 1.05
N ALA A 332 25.08 -4.75 1.13
CA ALA A 332 24.33 -5.45 0.09
C ALA A 332 23.66 -4.53 -0.95
N GLY A 333 23.83 -3.20 -0.82
CA GLY A 333 23.44 -2.18 -1.79
C GLY A 333 22.08 -1.52 -1.56
N ALA A 334 21.20 -2.08 -0.73
CA ALA A 334 19.90 -1.48 -0.39
C ALA A 334 19.48 -1.77 1.05
N ARG A 335 18.67 -0.87 1.61
CA ARG A 335 18.07 -0.99 2.94
C ARG A 335 16.58 -0.72 2.88
N ILE A 336 15.80 -1.46 3.67
CA ILE A 336 14.44 -1.08 4.03
C ILE A 336 14.54 -0.16 5.23
N LEU A 337 14.05 1.05 5.06
CA LEU A 337 13.98 2.07 6.09
C LEU A 337 12.52 2.38 6.43
N ILE A 338 12.28 2.83 7.65
CA ILE A 338 10.97 3.29 8.11
C ILE A 338 11.12 4.57 8.94
N ARG A 339 10.13 5.45 8.83
CA ARG A 339 10.08 6.70 9.56
C ARG A 339 8.66 7.08 9.93
N GLN A 340 8.45 7.58 11.13
CA GLN A 340 7.19 8.20 11.51
C GLN A 340 7.19 9.68 11.12
N VAL A 341 6.08 10.15 10.56
CA VAL A 341 5.85 11.57 10.24
C VAL A 341 4.50 11.97 10.78
N SER A 342 4.45 13.08 11.52
CA SER A 342 3.19 13.61 12.05
C SER A 342 2.42 14.43 11.01
N PRO A 343 1.09 14.64 11.18
CA PRO A 343 0.32 15.53 10.31
C PRO A 343 0.81 16.98 10.29
N ALA A 344 1.53 17.41 11.32
CA ALA A 344 2.21 18.72 11.37
C ALA A 344 3.52 18.77 10.57
N GLY A 345 3.89 17.68 9.91
CA GLY A 345 5.11 17.59 9.09
C GLY A 345 6.40 17.33 9.89
N VAL A 346 6.29 16.97 11.17
CA VAL A 346 7.45 16.61 11.98
C VAL A 346 7.86 15.17 11.68
N ALA A 347 9.07 14.99 11.14
CA ALA A 347 9.63 13.70 10.82
C ALA A 347 10.52 13.20 11.98
N GLY A 348 10.23 12.00 12.46
CA GLY A 348 11.00 11.32 13.52
C GLY A 348 12.33 10.74 13.02
N PRO A 349 13.04 9.96 13.84
CA PRO A 349 14.26 9.27 13.45
C PRO A 349 13.97 8.22 12.36
N VAL A 350 14.98 7.94 11.54
CA VAL A 350 14.96 6.84 10.57
C VAL A 350 15.39 5.55 11.27
N ILE A 351 14.70 4.47 10.99
CA ILE A 351 14.94 3.15 11.56
C ILE A 351 15.19 2.18 10.41
N GLN A 352 16.30 1.44 10.47
CA GLN A 352 16.58 0.38 9.53
C GLN A 352 15.86 -0.90 9.94
N VAL A 353 15.11 -1.48 8.99
CA VAL A 353 14.35 -2.75 9.17
C VAL A 353 15.17 -3.94 8.66
N ALA A 354 15.72 -3.81 7.46
CA ALA A 354 16.47 -4.88 6.80
C ALA A 354 17.49 -4.30 5.84
N GLU A 355 18.44 -5.15 5.43
CA GLU A 355 19.45 -4.87 4.42
C GLU A 355 19.50 -6.01 3.41
N GLY A 356 19.76 -5.70 2.15
CA GLY A 356 19.84 -6.66 1.07
C GLY A 356 20.09 -5.99 -0.28
N SER A 357 20.01 -6.75 -1.36
CA SER A 357 19.97 -6.16 -2.69
C SER A 357 18.58 -5.55 -2.96
N ARG A 358 18.49 -4.53 -3.80
CA ARG A 358 17.21 -3.95 -4.22
C ARG A 358 16.22 -5.01 -4.71
N ARG A 359 16.73 -5.99 -5.49
CA ARG A 359 15.90 -7.08 -6.05
C ARG A 359 15.44 -8.07 -4.97
N SER A 360 16.27 -8.33 -3.96
CA SER A 360 15.96 -9.32 -2.92
C SER A 360 14.99 -8.82 -1.87
N LEU A 361 14.91 -7.50 -1.64
CA LEU A 361 14.04 -6.94 -0.60
C LEU A 361 12.58 -6.75 -1.06
N GLY A 362 12.32 -6.78 -2.36
CA GLY A 362 10.97 -6.67 -2.92
C GLY A 362 10.27 -5.35 -2.56
N TYR A 363 8.94 -5.41 -2.44
CA TYR A 363 8.09 -4.32 -1.97
C TYR A 363 7.76 -4.53 -0.49
N PRO A 364 8.34 -3.77 0.45
CA PRO A 364 7.95 -3.85 1.86
C PRO A 364 6.51 -3.36 2.03
N ARG A 365 5.75 -4.03 2.89
CA ARG A 365 4.35 -3.68 3.19
C ARG A 365 4.20 -3.43 4.67
N ILE A 366 3.55 -2.33 5.03
CA ILE A 366 3.24 -1.98 6.42
C ILE A 366 1.75 -2.14 6.69
N LEU A 367 1.42 -2.57 7.89
CA LEU A 367 0.07 -2.61 8.43
C LEU A 367 0.05 -1.99 9.82
N GLN A 368 -0.94 -1.15 10.10
CA GLN A 368 -1.34 -0.81 11.47
C GLN A 368 -2.51 -1.70 11.89
N SER A 369 -2.35 -2.44 12.97
CA SER A 369 -3.39 -3.27 13.57
C SER A 369 -3.46 -3.00 15.06
N GLY A 370 -4.55 -2.37 15.53
CA GLY A 370 -4.63 -1.84 16.89
C GLY A 370 -3.48 -0.87 17.20
N ASN A 371 -2.73 -1.13 18.25
CA ASN A 371 -1.57 -0.33 18.64
C ASN A 371 -0.24 -0.85 18.09
N GLU A 372 -0.27 -1.87 17.25
CA GLU A 372 0.92 -2.51 16.69
C GLU A 372 1.11 -2.17 15.22
N THR A 373 2.34 -1.90 14.84
CA THR A 373 2.73 -1.75 13.45
C THR A 373 3.53 -2.96 13.00
N TRP A 374 3.10 -3.54 11.90
CA TRP A 374 3.69 -4.72 11.28
C TRP A 374 4.34 -4.34 9.95
N ILE A 375 5.44 -5.00 9.63
CA ILE A 375 6.07 -4.89 8.31
C ILE A 375 6.40 -6.29 7.78
N ALA A 376 6.16 -6.52 6.48
CA ALA A 376 6.56 -7.72 5.76
C ALA A 376 7.36 -7.34 4.53
N TRP A 377 8.33 -8.18 4.18
CA TRP A 377 9.13 -8.06 2.98
C TRP A 377 9.59 -9.45 2.51
N THR A 378 10.05 -9.55 1.29
CA THR A 378 10.72 -10.76 0.81
C THR A 378 12.22 -10.62 1.06
N SER A 379 12.87 -11.69 1.51
CA SER A 379 14.33 -11.79 1.55
C SER A 379 14.78 -12.95 0.67
N SER A 380 15.77 -12.74 -0.16
CA SER A 380 16.28 -13.78 -1.07
C SER A 380 17.80 -13.93 -1.02
N ALA A 381 18.37 -13.81 0.19
CA ALA A 381 19.82 -13.98 0.38
C ALA A 381 20.33 -15.36 -0.06
N THR A 382 19.57 -16.42 0.21
CA THR A 382 19.88 -17.80 -0.23
C THR A 382 18.72 -18.44 -0.99
N ALA A 383 17.50 -18.22 -0.52
CA ALA A 383 16.25 -18.60 -1.17
C ALA A 383 15.18 -17.57 -0.76
N ALA A 384 14.24 -17.30 -1.65
CA ALA A 384 13.15 -16.36 -1.34
C ALA A 384 12.39 -16.81 -0.09
N LYS A 385 12.16 -15.89 0.85
CA LYS A 385 11.33 -16.13 2.02
C LYS A 385 10.70 -14.82 2.50
N VAL A 386 9.42 -14.86 2.81
CA VAL A 386 8.72 -13.76 3.48
C VAL A 386 9.26 -13.61 4.90
N GLN A 387 9.64 -12.40 5.24
CA GLN A 387 10.06 -11.97 6.56
C GLN A 387 8.99 -11.05 7.15
N THR A 388 8.84 -11.09 8.45
CA THR A 388 7.93 -10.20 9.18
C THR A 388 8.60 -9.63 10.42
N ALA A 389 8.28 -8.39 10.74
CA ALA A 389 8.70 -7.75 11.98
C ALA A 389 7.56 -6.88 12.53
N ARG A 390 7.67 -6.56 13.82
CA ARG A 390 6.81 -5.63 14.52
C ARG A 390 7.64 -4.44 14.98
N LEU A 391 7.07 -3.25 14.90
CA LEU A 391 7.64 -2.05 15.50
C LEU A 391 7.10 -1.91 16.91
N VAL A 392 8.00 -1.87 17.89
CA VAL A 392 7.70 -1.72 19.32
C VAL A 392 8.32 -0.43 19.84
N LYS A 393 7.65 0.17 20.84
CA LYS A 393 8.12 1.38 21.54
C LYS A 393 9.08 1.01 22.65
#